data_49f7f0f583bcec93d68b97a2147c229f
#
_entry.id   49f7f0f583bcec93d68b97a2147c229f
#
_cell.length_a   1.000
_cell.length_b   1.000
_cell.length_c   1.000
_cell.angle_alpha   90.00
_cell.angle_beta   90.00
_cell.angle_gamma   90.00
#
_symmetry.space_group_name_H-M   'P 1'
#
loop_
_entity.id
_entity.type
_entity.pdbx_description
1 polymer ?
#
loop_
_entity_poly.entity_id
_entity_poly.type
_entity_poly.pdbx_seq_one_letter_code
_entity_poly.pdbx_strand_id
1 'polypeptide(L)'
;IKIASIKMNIFTILYKDEVNDAIPYNAAIMHNNGVLTAINSDDAEMARRLNQEAAKSIKYGGVSDEDALKFVTLNPAKLLHIDDKVGSIKIGKDADLVIWSDHPLSVYAKAEKTIIEGTVYFDLETHEKLKSANRKEKNILINKMLLEKQGGSATRPVSTKKPHLKHCDFENHEFINN
;
A
#
# COMPACT_ATOMS: atom_id res chain seq x y z
N ILE A 1 20.57 18.10 -7.82
CA ILE A 1 19.82 17.14 -6.99
C ILE A 1 19.66 15.88 -7.85
N LYS A 2 20.25 14.76 -7.43
CA LYS A 2 20.03 13.47 -8.09
C LYS A 2 18.78 12.86 -7.48
N ILE A 3 17.75 12.67 -8.29
CA ILE A 3 16.43 12.15 -7.88
C ILE A 3 16.30 10.73 -8.41
N ALA A 4 15.90 9.80 -7.55
CA ALA A 4 15.51 8.47 -8.00
C ALA A 4 14.35 7.93 -7.16
N SER A 5 13.30 7.51 -7.84
CA SER A 5 12.26 6.68 -7.29
C SER A 5 12.57 5.22 -7.62
N ILE A 6 12.48 4.34 -6.64
CA ILE A 6 12.83 2.93 -6.81
C ILE A 6 11.58 2.08 -6.63
N LYS A 7 11.28 1.30 -7.66
CA LYS A 7 10.37 0.17 -7.56
C LYS A 7 11.16 -1.02 -7.02
N MET A 8 10.81 -1.48 -5.81
CA MET A 8 11.50 -2.59 -5.18
C MET A 8 10.59 -3.81 -5.09
N ASN A 9 10.41 -4.51 -6.22
CA ASN A 9 9.70 -5.77 -6.25
C ASN A 9 10.61 -6.87 -6.80
N ILE A 10 10.98 -7.81 -5.93
CA ILE A 10 11.82 -8.95 -6.29
C ILE A 10 11.16 -9.88 -7.33
N PHE A 11 9.83 -9.89 -7.38
CA PHE A 11 9.07 -10.68 -8.36
C PHE A 11 9.00 -10.04 -9.75
N THR A 12 9.25 -8.74 -9.88
CA THR A 12 9.25 -8.05 -11.18
C THR A 12 10.49 -8.41 -12.01
N ILE A 13 11.56 -8.90 -11.38
CA ILE A 13 12.79 -9.35 -12.03
C ILE A 13 12.53 -10.49 -13.04
N LEU A 14 11.48 -11.27 -12.82
CA LEU A 14 11.18 -12.45 -13.65
C LEU A 14 10.31 -12.14 -14.89
N TYR A 15 9.78 -10.92 -15.01
CA TYR A 15 8.77 -10.59 -16.03
C TYR A 15 9.16 -9.48 -17.01
N LYS A 16 10.19 -8.70 -16.72
CA LYS A 16 10.58 -7.56 -17.58
C LYS A 16 12.10 -7.44 -17.63
N ASP A 17 12.65 -7.40 -18.81
CA ASP A 17 14.10 -7.25 -19.04
C ASP A 17 14.65 -5.95 -18.45
N GLU A 18 13.83 -4.87 -18.42
CA GLU A 18 14.22 -3.56 -17.90
C GLU A 18 14.46 -3.55 -16.38
N VAL A 19 13.98 -4.56 -15.66
CA VAL A 19 14.16 -4.69 -14.20
C VAL A 19 15.08 -5.83 -13.80
N ASN A 20 15.81 -6.39 -14.75
CA ASN A 20 16.76 -7.49 -14.51
C ASN A 20 17.83 -7.12 -13.47
N ASP A 21 18.21 -5.83 -13.41
CA ASP A 21 19.17 -5.30 -12.44
C ASP A 21 18.53 -4.77 -11.14
N ALA A 22 17.24 -5.00 -10.93
CA ALA A 22 16.55 -4.62 -9.69
C ALA A 22 17.00 -5.54 -8.55
N ILE A 23 17.84 -5.02 -7.67
CA ILE A 23 18.38 -5.73 -6.51
C ILE A 23 17.86 -5.14 -5.20
N PRO A 24 17.74 -5.91 -4.12
CA PRO A 24 17.19 -5.43 -2.85
C PRO A 24 18.05 -4.35 -2.17
N TYR A 25 19.27 -4.12 -2.64
CA TYR A 25 20.21 -3.13 -2.13
C TYR A 25 20.09 -1.75 -2.80
N ASN A 26 19.32 -1.60 -3.88
CA ASN A 26 19.29 -0.37 -4.69
C ASN A 26 19.02 0.88 -3.87
N ALA A 27 18.03 0.86 -2.98
CA ALA A 27 17.70 2.01 -2.14
C ALA A 27 18.86 2.41 -1.25
N ALA A 28 19.54 1.44 -0.62
CA ALA A 28 20.70 1.67 0.23
C ALA A 28 21.89 2.21 -0.56
N ILE A 29 22.18 1.63 -1.74
CA ILE A 29 23.28 2.08 -2.61
C ILE A 29 23.08 3.54 -3.00
N MET A 30 21.87 3.91 -3.41
CA MET A 30 21.56 5.28 -3.82
C MET A 30 21.63 6.23 -2.64
N HIS A 31 21.05 5.87 -1.50
CA HIS A 31 21.13 6.66 -0.26
C HIS A 31 22.58 6.91 0.17
N ASN A 32 23.40 5.86 0.22
CA ASN A 32 24.80 5.95 0.63
C ASN A 32 25.65 6.79 -0.34
N ASN A 33 25.23 6.94 -1.59
CA ASN A 33 25.85 7.83 -2.58
C ASN A 33 25.22 9.24 -2.62
N GLY A 34 24.45 9.61 -1.61
CA GLY A 34 23.88 10.96 -1.47
C GLY A 34 22.74 11.27 -2.42
N VAL A 35 22.09 10.25 -2.99
CA VAL A 35 20.90 10.42 -3.81
C VAL A 35 19.67 10.52 -2.90
N LEU A 36 18.80 11.51 -3.13
CA LEU A 36 17.51 11.61 -2.45
C LEU A 36 16.62 10.47 -2.94
N THR A 37 16.49 9.45 -2.11
CA THR A 37 15.84 8.18 -2.44
C THR A 37 14.44 8.11 -1.85
N ALA A 38 13.47 7.68 -2.67
CA ALA A 38 12.12 7.35 -2.22
C ALA A 38 11.69 5.99 -2.80
N ILE A 39 10.84 5.27 -2.07
CA ILE A 39 10.28 3.99 -2.48
C ILE A 39 8.81 4.21 -2.83
N ASN A 40 8.39 3.73 -4.00
CA ASN A 40 7.00 3.63 -4.40
C ASN A 40 6.62 2.18 -4.70
N SER A 41 5.33 1.89 -4.82
CA SER A 41 4.87 0.53 -5.05
C SER A 41 4.62 0.21 -6.51
N ASP A 42 4.09 1.13 -7.28
CA ASP A 42 3.54 0.88 -8.63
C ASP A 42 2.53 -0.30 -8.69
N ASP A 43 2.06 -0.73 -7.52
CA ASP A 43 1.14 -1.86 -7.34
C ASP A 43 0.24 -1.62 -6.13
N ALA A 44 -1.06 -1.92 -6.28
CA ALA A 44 -2.07 -1.65 -5.25
C ALA A 44 -1.86 -2.48 -3.97
N GLU A 45 -1.35 -3.71 -4.08
CA GLU A 45 -1.06 -4.56 -2.93
C GLU A 45 0.17 -4.10 -2.16
N MET A 46 1.22 -3.69 -2.88
CA MET A 46 2.43 -3.16 -2.26
C MET A 46 2.20 -1.77 -1.66
N ALA A 47 1.33 -0.95 -2.25
CA ALA A 47 0.99 0.38 -1.73
C ALA A 47 0.53 0.32 -0.26
N ARG A 48 -0.17 -0.75 0.11
CA ARG A 48 -0.64 -0.97 1.49
C ARG A 48 0.47 -1.35 2.47
N ARG A 49 1.67 -1.67 1.98
CA ARG A 49 2.80 -2.20 2.76
C ARG A 49 4.10 -1.45 2.51
N LEU A 50 4.02 -0.16 2.14
CA LEU A 50 5.22 0.66 1.85
C LEU A 50 6.19 0.73 3.03
N ASN A 51 5.69 0.70 4.26
CA ASN A 51 6.51 0.60 5.46
C ASN A 51 7.37 -0.69 5.46
N GLN A 52 6.83 -1.82 5.01
CA GLN A 52 7.57 -3.08 4.92
C GLN A 52 8.56 -3.07 3.75
N GLU A 53 8.23 -2.39 2.66
CA GLU A 53 9.15 -2.17 1.54
C GLU A 53 10.35 -1.33 1.99
N ALA A 54 10.12 -0.29 2.77
CA ALA A 54 11.19 0.52 3.36
C ALA A 54 12.09 -0.32 4.30
N ALA A 55 11.50 -1.20 5.10
CA ALA A 55 12.23 -2.09 6.02
C ALA A 55 13.22 -3.02 5.31
N LYS A 56 13.01 -3.35 4.03
CA LYS A 56 13.97 -4.12 3.24
C LYS A 56 15.32 -3.41 3.10
N SER A 57 15.32 -2.08 3.05
CA SER A 57 16.56 -1.29 2.99
C SER A 57 17.43 -1.44 4.25
N ILE A 58 16.80 -1.65 5.40
CA ILE A 58 17.51 -1.96 6.65
C ILE A 58 18.09 -3.36 6.54
N LYS A 59 17.25 -4.35 6.25
CA LYS A 59 17.64 -5.76 6.25
C LYS A 59 18.76 -6.07 5.26
N TYR A 60 18.69 -5.52 4.06
CA TYR A 60 19.60 -5.84 2.98
C TYR A 60 20.72 -4.81 2.82
N GLY A 61 20.46 -3.56 3.14
CA GLY A 61 21.40 -2.45 2.88
C GLY A 61 22.01 -1.81 4.12
N GLY A 62 21.58 -2.20 5.33
CA GLY A 62 22.11 -1.65 6.58
C GLY A 62 21.76 -0.18 6.79
N VAL A 63 20.72 0.32 6.15
CA VAL A 63 20.21 1.69 6.34
C VAL A 63 19.62 1.82 7.75
N SER A 64 19.73 3.00 8.37
CA SER A 64 19.10 3.25 9.67
C SER A 64 17.57 3.19 9.58
N ASP A 65 16.91 2.85 10.68
CA ASP A 65 15.43 2.83 10.77
C ASP A 65 14.84 4.20 10.41
N GLU A 66 15.50 5.27 10.89
CA GLU A 66 15.07 6.64 10.62
C GLU A 66 15.15 6.98 9.12
N ASP A 67 16.22 6.62 8.44
CA ASP A 67 16.39 6.91 7.01
C ASP A 67 15.49 6.02 6.15
N ALA A 68 15.31 4.75 6.53
CA ALA A 68 14.36 3.87 5.88
C ALA A 68 12.92 4.41 5.96
N LEU A 69 12.51 4.95 7.12
CA LEU A 69 11.20 5.57 7.27
C LEU A 69 11.07 6.83 6.39
N LYS A 70 12.14 7.63 6.24
CA LYS A 70 12.16 8.79 5.34
C LYS A 70 11.94 8.41 3.88
N PHE A 71 12.32 7.21 3.45
CA PHE A 71 12.13 6.75 2.07
C PHE A 71 10.66 6.67 1.65
N VAL A 72 9.75 6.54 2.61
CA VAL A 72 8.30 6.44 2.37
C VAL A 72 7.50 7.60 2.98
N THR A 73 8.17 8.58 3.56
CA THR A 73 7.53 9.75 4.19
C THR A 73 8.11 11.07 3.70
N LEU A 74 9.21 11.52 4.30
CA LEU A 74 9.80 12.83 4.03
C LEU A 74 10.43 12.94 2.64
N ASN A 75 11.09 11.88 2.17
CA ASN A 75 11.76 11.94 0.88
C ASN A 75 10.79 12.05 -0.29
N PRO A 76 9.68 11.27 -0.36
CA PRO A 76 8.63 11.51 -1.35
C PRO A 76 8.08 12.93 -1.29
N ALA A 77 7.84 13.49 -0.10
CA ALA A 77 7.37 14.86 0.05
C ALA A 77 8.36 15.89 -0.53
N LYS A 78 9.67 15.69 -0.30
CA LYS A 78 10.72 16.53 -0.90
C LYS A 78 10.78 16.40 -2.42
N LEU A 79 10.61 15.20 -2.96
CA LEU A 79 10.61 14.96 -4.40
C LEU A 79 9.43 15.63 -5.10
N LEU A 80 8.29 15.72 -4.41
CA LEU A 80 7.07 16.38 -4.86
C LEU A 80 7.03 17.88 -4.53
N HIS A 81 8.05 18.42 -3.83
CA HIS A 81 8.11 19.82 -3.38
C HIS A 81 6.93 20.22 -2.47
N ILE A 82 6.47 19.32 -1.60
CA ILE A 82 5.39 19.54 -0.62
C ILE A 82 5.86 19.25 0.82
N ASP A 83 7.15 19.19 1.03
CA ASP A 83 7.73 18.87 2.35
C ASP A 83 7.62 20.02 3.35
N ASP A 84 7.18 21.18 2.92
CA ASP A 84 6.72 22.27 3.79
C ASP A 84 5.40 21.95 4.49
N LYS A 85 4.54 21.12 3.87
CA LYS A 85 3.21 20.75 4.36
C LYS A 85 3.14 19.39 5.02
N VAL A 86 3.78 18.38 4.41
CA VAL A 86 3.63 16.96 4.79
C VAL A 86 4.98 16.25 4.96
N GLY A 87 4.95 14.92 5.20
CA GLY A 87 6.11 14.04 5.20
C GLY A 87 6.92 14.02 6.50
N SER A 88 6.60 14.86 7.48
CA SER A 88 7.23 14.82 8.81
C SER A 88 6.35 15.49 9.85
N ILE A 89 6.48 15.08 11.10
CA ILE A 89 5.75 15.67 12.23
C ILE A 89 6.48 16.95 12.66
N LYS A 90 5.91 18.10 12.32
CA LYS A 90 6.39 19.43 12.75
C LYS A 90 5.22 20.38 12.94
N ILE A 91 5.37 21.35 13.83
CA ILE A 91 4.40 22.43 14.02
C ILE A 91 4.24 23.19 12.70
N GLY A 92 3.00 23.42 12.29
CA GLY A 92 2.64 24.12 11.06
C GLY A 92 2.49 23.23 9.83
N LYS A 93 2.68 21.91 9.96
CA LYS A 93 2.37 20.93 8.91
C LYS A 93 1.00 20.30 9.14
N ASP A 94 0.47 19.72 8.05
CA ASP A 94 -0.77 18.96 8.09
C ASP A 94 -0.62 17.76 9.04
N ALA A 95 -1.66 17.50 9.81
CA ALA A 95 -1.67 16.42 10.78
C ALA A 95 -2.03 15.09 10.12
N ASP A 96 -1.16 14.63 9.22
CA ASP A 96 -1.24 13.34 8.53
C ASP A 96 -0.43 12.31 9.31
N LEU A 97 -1.11 11.51 10.11
CA LEU A 97 -0.48 10.64 11.10
C LEU A 97 -1.05 9.22 11.03
N VAL A 98 -0.21 8.25 11.33
CA VAL A 98 -0.64 6.86 11.56
C VAL A 98 -0.17 6.43 12.94
N ILE A 99 -1.09 5.91 13.76
CA ILE A 99 -0.78 5.28 15.03
C ILE A 99 -0.65 3.78 14.77
N TRP A 100 0.47 3.22 15.18
CA TRP A 100 0.83 1.82 14.98
C TRP A 100 0.84 1.06 16.29
N SER A 101 0.49 -0.23 16.23
CA SER A 101 0.55 -1.14 17.39
C SER A 101 1.97 -1.52 17.81
N ASP A 102 2.95 -1.31 16.94
CA ASP A 102 4.37 -1.64 17.13
C ASP A 102 5.21 -0.72 16.23
N HIS A 103 6.52 -0.93 16.20
CA HIS A 103 7.43 -0.17 15.33
C HIS A 103 6.94 -0.20 13.87
N PRO A 104 6.77 0.95 13.20
CA PRO A 104 6.10 1.03 11.88
C PRO A 104 6.77 0.18 10.79
N LEU A 105 8.06 -0.09 10.90
CA LEU A 105 8.81 -0.93 9.93
C LEU A 105 8.74 -2.43 10.27
N SER A 106 8.07 -2.81 11.36
CA SER A 106 7.85 -4.22 11.72
C SER A 106 6.77 -4.85 10.83
N VAL A 107 6.97 -6.10 10.42
CA VAL A 107 5.94 -6.88 9.72
C VAL A 107 4.74 -7.22 10.59
N TYR A 108 4.87 -7.10 11.91
CA TYR A 108 3.79 -7.33 12.88
C TYR A 108 3.00 -6.06 13.19
N ALA A 109 3.52 -4.87 12.83
CA ALA A 109 2.86 -3.60 13.07
C ALA A 109 1.54 -3.51 12.31
N LYS A 110 0.50 -3.08 13.02
CA LYS A 110 -0.83 -2.80 12.46
C LYS A 110 -1.15 -1.33 12.64
N ALA A 111 -1.69 -0.70 11.62
CA ALA A 111 -2.25 0.64 11.76
C ALA A 111 -3.49 0.57 12.66
N GLU A 112 -3.45 1.22 13.81
CA GLU A 112 -4.57 1.33 14.74
C GLU A 112 -5.46 2.51 14.38
N LYS A 113 -4.85 3.64 14.02
CA LYS A 113 -5.58 4.83 13.55
C LYS A 113 -4.84 5.50 12.41
N THR A 114 -5.60 5.99 11.43
CA THR A 114 -5.11 6.87 10.37
C THR A 114 -5.81 8.21 10.48
N ILE A 115 -5.03 9.26 10.56
CA ILE A 115 -5.47 10.63 10.73
C ILE A 115 -4.99 11.41 9.50
N ILE A 116 -5.89 12.14 8.86
CA ILE A 116 -5.60 13.01 7.72
C ILE A 116 -6.13 14.40 8.03
N GLU A 117 -5.29 15.40 7.92
CA GLU A 117 -5.62 16.80 8.28
C GLU A 117 -6.25 16.92 9.69
N GLY A 118 -5.78 16.12 10.64
CA GLY A 118 -6.29 16.07 12.00
C GLY A 118 -7.60 15.29 12.19
N THR A 119 -8.21 14.78 11.13
CA THR A 119 -9.44 13.99 11.19
C THR A 119 -9.14 12.49 11.18
N VAL A 120 -9.77 11.73 12.07
CA VAL A 120 -9.62 10.26 12.10
C VAL A 120 -10.44 9.64 10.96
N TYR A 121 -9.76 9.11 9.95
CA TYR A 121 -10.37 8.40 8.81
C TYR A 121 -10.48 6.90 9.01
N PHE A 122 -9.56 6.33 9.75
CA PHE A 122 -9.56 4.91 10.09
C PHE A 122 -9.32 4.74 11.58
N ASP A 123 -10.10 3.87 12.20
CA ASP A 123 -9.95 3.41 13.57
C ASP A 123 -10.21 1.91 13.60
N LEU A 124 -9.22 1.13 14.03
CA LEU A 124 -9.25 -0.33 13.98
C LEU A 124 -10.38 -0.92 14.82
N GLU A 125 -10.65 -0.34 15.99
CA GLU A 125 -11.72 -0.82 16.87
C GLU A 125 -13.10 -0.64 16.22
N THR A 126 -13.34 0.54 15.67
CA THR A 126 -14.57 0.84 14.91
C THR A 126 -14.70 -0.05 13.70
N HIS A 127 -13.61 -0.27 12.96
CA HIS A 127 -13.57 -1.16 11.80
C HIS A 127 -13.97 -2.60 12.16
N GLU A 128 -13.45 -3.17 13.24
CA GLU A 128 -13.79 -4.52 13.65
C GLU A 128 -15.26 -4.65 14.13
N LYS A 129 -15.79 -3.63 14.78
CA LYS A 129 -17.23 -3.56 15.10
C LYS A 129 -18.09 -3.58 13.84
N LEU A 130 -17.77 -2.73 12.86
CA LEU A 130 -18.48 -2.67 11.57
C LEU A 130 -18.34 -3.98 10.79
N LYS A 131 -17.16 -4.57 10.74
CA LYS A 131 -16.90 -5.87 10.10
C LYS A 131 -17.74 -6.99 10.71
N SER A 132 -17.85 -7.01 12.03
CA SER A 132 -18.72 -7.96 12.74
C SER A 132 -20.20 -7.77 12.40
N ALA A 133 -20.68 -6.52 12.37
CA ALA A 133 -22.05 -6.19 12.00
C ALA A 133 -22.35 -6.57 10.53
N ASN A 134 -21.45 -6.23 9.62
CA ASN A 134 -21.57 -6.57 8.19
C ASN A 134 -21.57 -8.08 7.97
N ARG A 135 -20.79 -8.84 8.73
CA ARG A 135 -20.78 -10.31 8.65
C ARG A 135 -22.12 -10.91 9.10
N LYS A 136 -22.73 -10.37 10.15
CA LYS A 136 -24.06 -10.80 10.60
C LYS A 136 -25.11 -10.53 9.54
N GLU A 137 -25.13 -9.30 8.99
CA GLU A 137 -26.08 -8.92 7.95
C GLU A 137 -25.91 -9.77 6.67
N LYS A 138 -24.65 -9.98 6.25
CA LYS A 138 -24.36 -10.88 5.11
C LYS A 138 -24.92 -12.28 5.33
N ASN A 139 -24.77 -12.85 6.54
CA ASN A 139 -25.32 -14.18 6.84
C ASN A 139 -26.85 -14.20 6.81
N ILE A 140 -27.52 -13.15 7.29
CA ILE A 140 -28.98 -13.00 7.20
C ILE A 140 -29.42 -12.99 5.73
N LEU A 141 -28.76 -12.19 4.89
CA LEU A 141 -29.06 -12.10 3.46
C LEU A 141 -28.84 -13.42 2.74
N ILE A 142 -27.72 -14.12 3.04
CA ILE A 142 -27.44 -15.44 2.46
C ILE A 142 -28.54 -16.44 2.84
N ASN A 143 -28.98 -16.47 4.11
CA ASN A 143 -30.03 -17.36 4.54
C ASN A 143 -31.36 -17.05 3.85
N LYS A 144 -31.74 -15.77 3.71
CA LYS A 144 -32.93 -15.38 2.92
C LYS A 144 -32.82 -15.86 1.48
N MET A 145 -31.68 -15.67 0.83
CA MET A 145 -31.44 -16.13 -0.56
C MET A 145 -31.56 -17.65 -0.69
N LEU A 146 -31.05 -18.41 0.29
CA LEU A 146 -31.14 -19.87 0.31
C LEU A 146 -32.58 -20.36 0.45
N LEU A 147 -33.38 -19.73 1.33
CA LEU A 147 -34.81 -20.04 1.48
C LEU A 147 -35.59 -19.77 0.21
N GLU A 148 -35.38 -18.63 -0.43
CA GLU A 148 -36.04 -18.30 -1.72
C GLU A 148 -35.65 -19.31 -2.82
N LYS A 149 -34.37 -19.70 -2.87
CA LYS A 149 -33.91 -20.72 -3.82
C LYS A 149 -34.56 -22.08 -3.57
N GLN A 150 -34.69 -22.49 -2.31
CA GLN A 150 -35.42 -23.75 -1.95
C GLN A 150 -36.90 -23.69 -2.31
N GLY A 151 -37.52 -22.51 -2.22
CA GLY A 151 -38.89 -22.26 -2.66
C GLY A 151 -39.11 -22.24 -4.19
N GLY A 152 -38.07 -22.51 -4.99
CA GLY A 152 -38.13 -22.58 -6.44
C GLY A 152 -38.07 -21.22 -7.16
N SER A 153 -37.77 -20.14 -6.45
CA SER A 153 -37.56 -18.82 -7.05
C SER A 153 -36.38 -18.81 -7.99
N ALA A 154 -36.54 -18.24 -9.19
CA ALA A 154 -35.43 -18.09 -10.15
C ALA A 154 -34.38 -17.11 -9.61
N THR A 155 -33.21 -17.63 -9.26
CA THR A 155 -32.08 -16.81 -8.84
C THR A 155 -31.18 -16.51 -10.04
N ARG A 156 -31.01 -15.23 -10.37
CA ARG A 156 -29.96 -14.82 -11.31
C ARG A 156 -28.65 -14.77 -10.57
N PRO A 157 -27.57 -15.46 -11.05
CA PRO A 157 -26.24 -15.24 -10.51
C PRO A 157 -25.88 -13.77 -10.73
N VAL A 158 -25.38 -13.13 -9.67
CA VAL A 158 -24.86 -11.77 -9.77
C VAL A 158 -23.63 -11.82 -10.70
N SER A 159 -23.79 -11.30 -11.91
CA SER A 159 -22.66 -11.04 -12.79
C SER A 159 -21.84 -9.91 -12.15
N THR A 160 -20.81 -10.28 -11.42
CA THR A 160 -19.79 -9.31 -11.03
C THR A 160 -19.00 -8.94 -12.29
N LYS A 161 -19.43 -7.90 -12.99
CA LYS A 161 -18.49 -7.21 -13.88
C LYS A 161 -17.37 -6.74 -12.97
N LYS A 162 -16.23 -7.41 -13.04
CA LYS A 162 -15.02 -6.90 -12.36
C LYS A 162 -14.80 -5.48 -12.88
N PRO A 163 -14.76 -4.45 -12.02
CA PRO A 163 -14.41 -3.12 -12.49
C PRO A 163 -13.05 -3.25 -13.19
N HIS A 164 -13.01 -2.79 -14.43
CA HIS A 164 -11.76 -2.77 -15.19
C HIS A 164 -10.91 -1.65 -14.57
N LEU A 165 -10.12 -2.00 -13.57
CA LEU A 165 -9.12 -1.09 -13.03
C LEU A 165 -8.09 -0.88 -14.14
N LYS A 166 -7.97 0.36 -14.60
CA LYS A 166 -6.91 0.75 -15.53
C LYS A 166 -5.60 0.69 -14.75
N HIS A 167 -4.82 -0.36 -14.99
CA HIS A 167 -3.43 -0.46 -14.53
C HIS A 167 -2.50 0.09 -15.61
N CYS A 168 -1.37 0.61 -15.22
CA CYS A 168 -0.33 1.04 -16.15
C CYS A 168 0.27 -0.14 -16.96
N ASP A 169 -0.06 -1.38 -16.61
CA ASP A 169 0.40 -2.60 -17.29
C ASP A 169 -0.51 -3.01 -18.47
N PHE A 170 -1.24 -2.06 -19.06
CA PHE A 170 -2.27 -2.32 -20.08
C PHE A 170 -1.74 -2.88 -21.41
N GLU A 171 -0.45 -2.88 -21.64
CA GLU A 171 0.10 -3.30 -22.92
C GLU A 171 0.15 -4.82 -23.13
N ASN A 172 -0.08 -5.65 -22.08
CA ASN A 172 0.10 -7.09 -22.18
C ASN A 172 -1.19 -7.93 -22.22
N HIS A 173 -2.39 -7.32 -22.20
CA HIS A 173 -3.65 -8.09 -22.16
C HIS A 173 -4.36 -8.27 -23.50
N GLU A 174 -3.87 -7.67 -24.58
CA GLU A 174 -4.49 -7.84 -25.92
C GLU A 174 -4.09 -9.12 -26.67
N PHE A 175 -3.14 -9.91 -26.16
CA PHE A 175 -2.63 -11.09 -26.87
C PHE A 175 -3.18 -12.45 -26.38
N ILE A 176 -4.13 -12.49 -25.46
CA ILE A 176 -4.64 -13.77 -24.90
C ILE A 176 -6.07 -14.11 -25.32
N ASN A 177 -6.68 -13.37 -26.23
CA ASN A 177 -7.99 -13.72 -26.80
C ASN A 177 -7.92 -13.81 -28.32
N ASN A 178 -7.30 -14.87 -28.84
CA ASN A 178 -7.57 -15.48 -30.15
C ASN A 178 -7.56 -16.99 -30.00
#